data_8f54bf65529a3d66d8d97596ef250973
#
_entry.id   8f54bf65529a3d66d8d97596ef250973
#
_cell.length_a   1.000
_cell.length_b   1.000
_cell.length_c   1.000
_cell.angle_alpha   90.00
_cell.angle_beta   90.00
_cell.angle_gamma   90.00
#
_symmetry.space_group_name_H-M   'P 1'
#
loop_
_entity.id
_entity.type
_entity.pdbx_description
1 polymer ?
#
loop_
_entity_poly.entity_id
_entity_poly.type
_entity_poly.pdbx_seq_one_letter_code
_entity_poly.pdbx_strand_id
1 'polypeptide(L)'
;YSLTQDTAGPICRTVEDAVRTLDVIVGYDEKDAETAWSVGQKRDSYIDHLQKDGMEGKRIGILKSLFGKEKCNESTNQVIETALQVFRDHGATLVEVENQIDQPYLNEEVSVHLDDFCHDLNSYLETLPPQWPVHSMKDILDKGLFHPFSEGNMRDAMTRQVGSPRYLEKMYNKIAVRREVMKIMADLHLDAMVYPH
;
A
#
# COMPACT_ATOMS: atom_id res chain seq x y z
N TYR A 1 -3.04 -9.41 -6.67
CA TYR A 1 -3.97 -9.78 -5.60
C TYR A 1 -5.31 -9.03 -5.71
N SER A 2 -5.28 -7.69 -5.74
CA SER A 2 -6.47 -6.87 -5.63
C SER A 2 -6.33 -5.63 -6.50
N LEU A 3 -7.22 -5.47 -7.48
CA LEU A 3 -7.25 -4.27 -8.34
C LEU A 3 -7.60 -3.00 -7.56
N THR A 4 -8.30 -3.14 -6.44
CA THR A 4 -8.72 -1.99 -5.62
C THR A 4 -7.71 -1.61 -4.54
N GLN A 5 -6.65 -2.39 -4.31
CA GLN A 5 -5.73 -2.19 -3.20
C GLN A 5 -4.26 -2.25 -3.59
N ASP A 6 -3.88 -3.09 -4.56
CA ASP A 6 -2.50 -3.22 -4.99
C ASP A 6 -2.04 -2.00 -5.79
N THR A 7 -0.76 -1.70 -5.67
CA THR A 7 -0.11 -0.64 -6.44
C THR A 7 1.30 -1.04 -6.80
N ALA A 8 1.80 -0.51 -7.90
CA ALA A 8 3.18 -0.69 -8.32
C ALA A 8 4.01 0.54 -7.96
N GLY A 9 5.26 0.32 -7.56
CA GLY A 9 6.20 1.40 -7.27
C GLY A 9 7.63 1.02 -7.65
N PRO A 10 8.48 1.99 -7.98
CA PRO A 10 9.87 1.74 -8.34
C PRO A 10 10.70 1.37 -7.12
N ILE A 11 11.59 0.36 -7.28
CA ILE A 11 12.62 -0.01 -6.31
C ILE A 11 13.97 0.38 -6.91
N CYS A 12 14.60 1.43 -6.39
CA CYS A 12 15.80 2.03 -6.92
C CYS A 12 16.88 2.21 -5.84
N ARG A 13 18.12 2.48 -6.25
CA ARG A 13 19.22 2.74 -5.32
C ARG A 13 19.22 4.16 -4.76
N THR A 14 18.64 5.10 -5.50
CA THR A 14 18.52 6.50 -5.07
C THR A 14 17.09 6.99 -5.19
N VAL A 15 16.73 8.01 -4.41
CA VAL A 15 15.42 8.67 -4.52
C VAL A 15 15.29 9.34 -5.90
N GLU A 16 16.37 9.89 -6.46
CA GLU A 16 16.36 10.49 -7.77
C GLU A 16 15.97 9.47 -8.86
N ASP A 17 16.56 8.26 -8.85
CA ASP A 17 16.20 7.21 -9.81
C ASP A 17 14.73 6.76 -9.64
N ALA A 18 14.26 6.66 -8.39
CA ALA A 18 12.86 6.32 -8.12
C ALA A 18 11.91 7.39 -8.68
N VAL A 19 12.22 8.65 -8.48
CA VAL A 19 11.42 9.79 -8.96
C VAL A 19 11.43 9.86 -10.49
N ARG A 20 12.59 9.66 -11.15
CA ARG A 20 12.69 9.58 -12.61
C ARG A 20 11.85 8.44 -13.18
N THR A 21 11.86 7.30 -12.53
CA THR A 21 11.02 6.16 -12.91
C THR A 21 9.53 6.50 -12.73
N LEU A 22 9.18 7.14 -11.62
CA LEU A 22 7.80 7.57 -11.34
C LEU A 22 7.29 8.54 -12.41
N ASP A 23 8.10 9.51 -12.86
CA ASP A 23 7.73 10.45 -13.93
C ASP A 23 7.29 9.73 -15.21
N VAL A 24 7.84 8.52 -15.46
CA VAL A 24 7.50 7.71 -16.65
C VAL A 24 6.25 6.88 -16.43
N ILE A 25 6.14 6.20 -15.26
CA ILE A 25 5.11 5.18 -15.05
C ILE A 25 3.79 5.72 -14.50
N VAL A 26 3.79 6.92 -13.88
CA VAL A 26 2.58 7.48 -13.28
C VAL A 26 1.63 8.02 -14.36
N GLY A 27 0.35 7.70 -14.24
CA GLY A 27 -0.67 8.24 -15.13
C GLY A 27 -1.88 7.34 -15.26
N TYR A 28 -2.78 7.71 -16.14
CA TYR A 28 -3.97 6.92 -16.45
C TYR A 28 -3.64 5.82 -17.46
N ASP A 29 -4.05 4.62 -17.13
CA ASP A 29 -4.05 3.44 -18.02
C ASP A 29 -5.51 3.01 -18.24
N GLU A 30 -5.95 2.97 -19.51
CA GLU A 30 -7.31 2.56 -19.87
C GLU A 30 -7.65 1.10 -19.49
N LYS A 31 -6.63 0.28 -19.21
CA LYS A 31 -6.78 -1.11 -18.80
C LYS A 31 -6.85 -1.29 -17.29
N ASP A 32 -6.59 -0.22 -16.54
CA ASP A 32 -6.65 -0.21 -15.08
C ASP A 32 -7.49 0.98 -14.59
N ALA A 33 -8.75 0.71 -14.27
CA ALA A 33 -9.70 1.73 -13.88
C ALA A 33 -9.31 2.51 -12.60
N GLU A 34 -8.53 1.89 -11.69
CA GLU A 34 -8.07 2.56 -10.48
C GLU A 34 -7.10 3.70 -10.80
N THR A 35 -6.37 3.62 -11.90
CA THR A 35 -5.48 4.70 -12.33
C THR A 35 -6.22 5.98 -12.75
N ALA A 36 -7.54 5.91 -12.94
CA ALA A 36 -8.36 7.09 -13.26
C ALA A 36 -8.32 8.17 -12.16
N TRP A 37 -8.06 7.78 -10.90
CA TRP A 37 -7.86 8.73 -9.80
C TRP A 37 -6.64 9.65 -10.01
N SER A 38 -5.69 9.27 -10.88
CA SER A 38 -4.50 10.09 -11.22
C SER A 38 -4.82 11.26 -12.16
N VAL A 39 -5.98 11.23 -12.84
CA VAL A 39 -6.35 12.27 -13.81
C VAL A 39 -6.46 13.63 -13.12
N GLY A 40 -5.69 14.59 -13.60
CA GLY A 40 -5.59 15.93 -13.01
C GLY A 40 -4.75 16.01 -11.71
N GLN A 41 -4.19 14.89 -11.23
CA GLN A 41 -3.34 14.84 -10.03
C GLN A 41 -1.85 14.67 -10.37
N LYS A 42 -1.54 14.14 -11.56
CA LYS A 42 -0.16 13.98 -12.02
C LYS A 42 0.54 15.34 -12.10
N ARG A 43 1.77 15.42 -11.56
CA ARG A 43 2.65 16.59 -11.74
C ARG A 43 3.35 16.50 -13.09
N ASP A 44 3.75 17.65 -13.63
CA ASP A 44 4.51 17.72 -14.89
C ASP A 44 5.88 17.05 -14.72
N SER A 45 6.51 17.25 -13.56
CA SER A 45 7.75 16.57 -13.17
C SER A 45 7.80 16.39 -11.66
N TYR A 46 8.10 15.20 -11.18
CA TYR A 46 8.34 14.94 -9.75
C TYR A 46 9.79 15.25 -9.36
N ILE A 47 10.74 15.19 -10.31
CA ILE A 47 12.15 15.46 -10.03
C ILE A 47 12.38 16.91 -9.62
N ASP A 48 11.57 17.84 -10.11
CA ASP A 48 11.67 19.26 -9.77
C ASP A 48 11.34 19.54 -8.28
N HIS A 49 10.76 18.55 -7.60
CA HIS A 49 10.45 18.62 -6.17
C HIS A 49 11.56 18.06 -5.27
N LEU A 50 12.66 17.52 -5.82
CA LEU A 50 13.80 17.04 -5.05
C LEU A 50 14.61 18.23 -4.51
N GLN A 51 14.65 18.36 -3.19
CA GLN A 51 15.33 19.44 -2.47
C GLN A 51 16.22 18.86 -1.38
N LYS A 52 17.49 19.30 -1.31
CA LYS A 52 18.43 18.84 -0.27
C LYS A 52 17.95 19.17 1.14
N ASP A 53 17.39 20.36 1.32
CA ASP A 53 16.93 20.87 2.61
C ASP A 53 15.40 20.71 2.76
N GLY A 54 14.80 19.78 2.04
CA GLY A 54 13.35 19.56 1.98
C GLY A 54 12.71 19.17 3.31
N MET A 55 13.51 18.82 4.34
CA MET A 55 13.02 18.49 5.68
C MET A 55 12.94 19.72 6.60
N GLU A 56 13.61 20.83 6.28
CA GLU A 56 13.60 22.02 7.11
C GLU A 56 12.18 22.56 7.30
N GLY A 57 11.79 22.75 8.56
CA GLY A 57 10.46 23.25 8.94
C GLY A 57 9.31 22.28 8.73
N LYS A 58 9.56 21.05 8.23
CA LYS A 58 8.50 20.05 8.04
C LYS A 58 8.03 19.44 9.35
N ARG A 59 6.76 19.09 9.41
CA ARG A 59 6.13 18.39 10.52
C ARG A 59 5.82 16.96 10.12
N ILE A 60 6.52 16.00 10.74
CA ILE A 60 6.43 14.59 10.39
C ILE A 60 5.74 13.83 11.52
N GLY A 61 4.61 13.22 11.24
CA GLY A 61 3.87 12.37 12.17
C GLY A 61 4.49 10.97 12.26
N ILE A 62 4.68 10.44 13.46
CA ILE A 62 5.18 9.10 13.71
C ILE A 62 4.01 8.22 14.13
N LEU A 63 3.62 7.25 13.29
CA LEU A 63 2.56 6.30 13.59
C LEU A 63 3.09 5.14 14.46
N LYS A 64 3.25 5.38 15.76
CA LYS A 64 3.78 4.38 16.70
C LYS A 64 2.93 3.11 16.79
N SER A 65 1.63 3.19 16.52
CA SER A 65 0.72 2.03 16.48
C SER A 65 1.09 0.99 15.42
N LEU A 66 1.83 1.39 14.38
CA LEU A 66 2.31 0.51 13.31
C LEU A 66 3.74 -0.01 13.52
N PHE A 67 4.40 0.37 14.63
CA PHE A 67 5.68 -0.24 14.99
C PHE A 67 5.45 -1.65 15.51
N GLY A 68 6.08 -2.64 14.89
CA GLY A 68 5.97 -4.03 15.32
C GLY A 68 6.53 -4.22 16.73
N LYS A 69 5.81 -5.02 17.52
CA LYS A 69 6.14 -5.26 18.95
C LYS A 69 6.88 -6.57 19.19
N GLU A 70 7.01 -7.40 18.15
CA GLU A 70 7.69 -8.68 18.24
C GLU A 70 9.21 -8.50 18.13
N LYS A 71 9.97 -9.47 18.66
CA LYS A 71 11.43 -9.45 18.64
C LYS A 71 12.00 -9.36 17.22
N CYS A 72 11.36 -9.94 16.23
CA CYS A 72 11.78 -9.84 14.83
C CYS A 72 11.69 -8.41 14.25
N ASN A 73 10.90 -7.54 14.87
CA ASN A 73 10.74 -6.14 14.43
C ASN A 73 11.77 -5.19 15.05
N GLU A 74 12.53 -5.61 16.08
CA GLU A 74 13.46 -4.73 16.80
C GLU A 74 14.49 -4.07 15.87
N SER A 75 15.08 -4.83 14.95
CA SER A 75 16.07 -4.31 14.00
C SER A 75 15.46 -3.28 13.03
N THR A 76 14.25 -3.53 12.54
CA THR A 76 13.52 -2.60 11.67
C THR A 76 13.18 -1.32 12.42
N ASN A 77 12.63 -1.45 13.63
CA ASN A 77 12.30 -0.31 14.47
C ASN A 77 13.55 0.55 14.77
N GLN A 78 14.70 -0.08 15.02
CA GLN A 78 15.96 0.63 15.28
C GLN A 78 16.44 1.42 14.04
N VAL A 79 16.29 0.87 12.84
CA VAL A 79 16.60 1.58 11.58
C VAL A 79 15.70 2.81 11.42
N ILE A 80 14.40 2.66 11.69
CA ILE A 80 13.46 3.78 11.62
C ILE A 80 13.80 4.86 12.67
N GLU A 81 14.11 4.48 13.91
CA GLU A 81 14.51 5.47 14.93
C GLU A 81 15.77 6.24 14.52
N THR A 82 16.73 5.55 13.87
CA THR A 82 17.91 6.21 13.29
C THR A 82 17.53 7.20 12.19
N ALA A 83 16.64 6.81 11.29
CA ALA A 83 16.14 7.70 10.23
C ALA A 83 15.37 8.91 10.81
N LEU A 84 14.60 8.72 11.88
CA LEU A 84 13.91 9.81 12.58
C LEU A 84 14.89 10.81 13.19
N GLN A 85 16.05 10.36 13.66
CA GLN A 85 17.09 11.27 14.13
C GLN A 85 17.65 12.12 12.99
N VAL A 86 17.86 11.53 11.81
CA VAL A 86 18.29 12.29 10.61
C VAL A 86 17.27 13.37 10.25
N PHE A 87 15.96 13.09 10.36
CA PHE A 87 14.94 14.11 10.11
C PHE A 87 15.05 15.29 11.08
N ARG A 88 15.26 15.02 12.39
CA ARG A 88 15.48 16.09 13.38
C ARG A 88 16.71 16.93 13.06
N ASP A 89 17.81 16.27 12.71
CA ASP A 89 19.08 16.92 12.40
C ASP A 89 18.98 17.82 11.15
N HIS A 90 18.01 17.54 10.27
CA HIS A 90 17.71 18.36 9.08
C HIS A 90 16.51 19.31 9.28
N GLY A 91 16.17 19.61 10.52
CA GLY A 91 15.21 20.67 10.86
C GLY A 91 13.73 20.27 10.83
N ALA A 92 13.40 18.97 10.74
CA ALA A 92 12.02 18.53 10.85
C ALA A 92 11.57 18.48 12.32
N THR A 93 10.30 18.82 12.54
CA THR A 93 9.61 18.61 13.81
C THR A 93 8.90 17.25 13.77
N LEU A 94 9.25 16.35 14.69
CA LEU A 94 8.60 15.04 14.81
C LEU A 94 7.44 15.11 15.81
N VAL A 95 6.29 14.56 15.42
CA VAL A 95 5.06 14.54 16.22
C VAL A 95 4.62 13.10 16.40
N GLU A 96 4.55 12.60 17.63
CA GLU A 96 3.96 11.28 17.88
C GLU A 96 2.45 11.36 17.65
N VAL A 97 1.95 10.42 16.85
CA VAL A 97 0.53 10.35 16.49
C VAL A 97 -0.13 9.27 17.34
N GLU A 98 -1.02 9.70 18.22
CA GLU A 98 -1.91 8.80 18.94
C GLU A 98 -3.12 8.47 18.06
N ASN A 99 -3.29 7.19 17.74
CA ASN A 99 -4.41 6.70 16.96
C ASN A 99 -4.68 5.22 17.26
N GLN A 100 -5.81 4.70 16.74
CA GLN A 100 -6.21 3.31 16.88
C GLN A 100 -6.00 2.48 15.59
N ILE A 101 -5.33 3.05 14.61
CA ILE A 101 -5.00 2.36 13.36
C ILE A 101 -3.78 1.48 13.63
N ASP A 102 -3.99 0.19 13.82
CA ASP A 102 -2.93 -0.79 14.02
C ASP A 102 -2.96 -1.89 12.96
N GLN A 103 -1.91 -2.72 12.93
CA GLN A 103 -1.77 -3.77 11.93
C GLN A 103 -2.91 -4.81 11.97
N PRO A 104 -3.36 -5.33 13.15
CA PRO A 104 -4.50 -6.23 13.21
C PRO A 104 -5.76 -5.62 12.61
N TYR A 105 -6.11 -4.40 12.99
CA TYR A 105 -7.28 -3.72 12.44
C TYR A 105 -7.20 -3.53 10.92
N LEU A 106 -6.04 -3.10 10.41
CA LEU A 106 -5.83 -2.94 8.97
C LEU A 106 -5.99 -4.27 8.22
N ASN A 107 -5.44 -5.36 8.75
CA ASN A 107 -5.50 -6.67 8.11
C ASN A 107 -6.89 -7.29 8.14
N GLU A 108 -7.56 -7.22 9.29
CA GLU A 108 -8.81 -7.95 9.52
C GLU A 108 -10.05 -7.15 9.09
N GLU A 109 -10.04 -5.84 9.34
CA GLU A 109 -11.23 -5.00 9.21
C GLU A 109 -11.21 -4.08 7.98
N VAL A 110 -10.03 -3.88 7.36
CA VAL A 110 -9.87 -2.92 6.25
C VAL A 110 -9.43 -3.59 4.96
N SER A 111 -8.47 -4.49 5.03
CA SER A 111 -7.89 -5.11 3.84
C SER A 111 -8.86 -6.04 3.14
N VAL A 112 -9.01 -5.86 1.83
CA VAL A 112 -9.86 -6.68 0.93
C VAL A 112 -9.02 -7.55 -0.01
N HIS A 113 -7.69 -7.58 0.13
CA HIS A 113 -6.81 -8.25 -0.83
C HIS A 113 -7.14 -9.74 -1.03
N LEU A 114 -7.53 -10.48 0.03
CA LEU A 114 -7.95 -11.87 -0.10
C LEU A 114 -9.38 -12.00 -0.65
N ASP A 115 -10.23 -11.00 -0.37
CA ASP A 115 -11.59 -10.98 -0.89
C ASP A 115 -11.62 -10.74 -2.41
N ASP A 116 -10.71 -9.90 -2.93
CA ASP A 116 -10.56 -9.60 -4.35
C ASP A 116 -9.78 -10.69 -5.11
N PHE A 117 -8.81 -11.35 -4.46
CA PHE A 117 -7.77 -12.15 -5.11
C PHE A 117 -8.30 -13.19 -6.10
N CYS A 118 -9.29 -14.00 -5.71
CA CYS A 118 -9.83 -15.01 -6.61
C CYS A 118 -10.56 -14.37 -7.82
N HIS A 119 -11.35 -13.34 -7.55
CA HIS A 119 -12.11 -12.62 -8.57
C HIS A 119 -11.18 -11.95 -9.59
N ASP A 120 -10.21 -11.18 -9.11
CA ASP A 120 -9.35 -10.36 -9.96
C ASP A 120 -8.34 -11.21 -10.73
N LEU A 121 -7.78 -12.26 -10.09
CA LEU A 121 -6.91 -13.20 -10.79
C LEU A 121 -7.66 -13.94 -11.90
N ASN A 122 -8.88 -14.41 -11.64
CA ASN A 122 -9.69 -15.08 -12.67
C ASN A 122 -9.98 -14.14 -13.82
N SER A 123 -10.40 -12.91 -13.54
CA SER A 123 -10.67 -11.89 -14.55
C SER A 123 -9.44 -11.62 -15.44
N TYR A 124 -8.25 -11.57 -14.84
CA TYR A 124 -7.00 -11.45 -15.59
C TYR A 124 -6.73 -12.70 -16.45
N LEU A 125 -6.83 -13.88 -15.86
CA LEU A 125 -6.53 -15.14 -16.57
C LEU A 125 -7.49 -15.39 -17.75
N GLU A 126 -8.73 -14.93 -17.67
CA GLU A 126 -9.71 -15.00 -18.76
C GLU A 126 -9.31 -14.15 -19.98
N THR A 127 -8.48 -13.12 -19.80
CA THR A 127 -7.95 -12.30 -20.91
C THR A 127 -6.84 -12.99 -21.69
N LEU A 128 -6.27 -14.08 -21.16
CA LEU A 128 -5.15 -14.77 -21.77
C LEU A 128 -5.60 -15.65 -22.96
N PRO A 129 -4.70 -15.86 -23.95
CA PRO A 129 -5.01 -16.70 -25.09
C PRO A 129 -5.38 -18.14 -24.68
N PRO A 130 -6.28 -18.82 -25.41
CA PRO A 130 -6.80 -20.17 -25.05
C PRO A 130 -5.73 -21.26 -24.88
N GLN A 131 -4.53 -21.09 -25.47
CA GLN A 131 -3.43 -22.04 -25.35
C GLN A 131 -2.68 -21.96 -24.01
N TRP A 132 -2.97 -20.99 -23.16
CA TRP A 132 -2.35 -20.89 -21.83
C TRP A 132 -2.81 -22.05 -20.95
N PRO A 133 -1.92 -22.57 -20.05
CA PRO A 133 -2.22 -23.79 -19.30
C PRO A 133 -3.25 -23.59 -18.19
N VAL A 134 -3.54 -22.35 -17.78
CA VAL A 134 -4.45 -22.02 -16.69
C VAL A 134 -5.32 -20.82 -17.05
N HIS A 135 -6.60 -20.87 -16.66
CA HIS A 135 -7.59 -19.81 -16.90
C HIS A 135 -8.36 -19.43 -15.61
N SER A 136 -7.99 -20.04 -14.48
CA SER A 136 -8.60 -19.73 -13.19
C SER A 136 -7.65 -20.05 -12.03
N MET A 137 -7.90 -19.48 -10.87
CA MET A 137 -7.22 -19.85 -9.61
C MET A 137 -7.42 -21.34 -9.31
N LYS A 138 -8.59 -21.87 -9.62
CA LYS A 138 -8.87 -23.30 -9.47
C LYS A 138 -7.95 -24.16 -10.34
N ASP A 139 -7.70 -23.78 -11.60
CA ASP A 139 -6.78 -24.53 -12.47
C ASP A 139 -5.35 -24.51 -11.89
N ILE A 140 -4.91 -23.38 -11.33
CA ILE A 140 -3.59 -23.26 -10.70
C ILE A 140 -3.49 -24.22 -9.52
N LEU A 141 -4.51 -24.25 -8.65
CA LEU A 141 -4.57 -25.14 -7.48
C LEU A 141 -4.62 -26.62 -7.88
N ASP A 142 -5.49 -26.99 -8.81
CA ASP A 142 -5.67 -28.37 -9.26
C ASP A 142 -4.41 -28.95 -9.93
N LYS A 143 -3.63 -28.10 -10.62
CA LYS A 143 -2.39 -28.47 -11.30
C LYS A 143 -1.15 -28.33 -10.41
N GLY A 144 -1.27 -27.80 -9.20
CA GLY A 144 -0.15 -27.56 -8.29
C GLY A 144 0.86 -26.51 -8.81
N LEU A 145 0.41 -25.54 -9.61
CA LEU A 145 1.26 -24.52 -10.23
C LEU A 145 1.40 -23.26 -9.36
N PHE A 146 1.71 -23.44 -8.10
CA PHE A 146 1.89 -22.37 -7.11
C PHE A 146 3.04 -22.67 -6.16
N HIS A 147 3.61 -21.64 -5.54
CA HIS A 147 4.56 -21.84 -4.45
C HIS A 147 3.81 -22.29 -3.18
N PRO A 148 4.29 -23.29 -2.43
CA PRO A 148 3.57 -23.83 -1.25
C PRO A 148 3.14 -22.76 -0.24
N PHE A 149 3.91 -21.69 -0.08
CA PHE A 149 3.57 -20.56 0.77
C PHE A 149 2.24 -19.88 0.40
N SER A 150 1.88 -19.90 -0.89
CA SER A 150 0.68 -19.21 -1.39
C SER A 150 -0.61 -20.04 -1.31
N GLU A 151 -0.49 -21.34 -1.04
CA GLU A 151 -1.63 -22.27 -1.07
C GLU A 151 -2.76 -21.86 -0.12
N GLY A 152 -2.39 -21.52 1.12
CA GLY A 152 -3.36 -21.14 2.15
C GLY A 152 -4.18 -19.91 1.73
N ASN A 153 -3.50 -18.88 1.24
CA ASN A 153 -4.15 -17.65 0.77
C ASN A 153 -5.04 -17.91 -0.46
N MET A 154 -4.61 -18.74 -1.41
CA MET A 154 -5.41 -19.08 -2.59
C MET A 154 -6.68 -19.85 -2.21
N ARG A 155 -6.57 -20.84 -1.31
CA ARG A 155 -7.73 -21.61 -0.84
C ARG A 155 -8.70 -20.74 -0.05
N ASP A 156 -8.20 -19.85 0.82
CA ASP A 156 -9.02 -18.90 1.55
C ASP A 156 -9.74 -17.94 0.60
N ALA A 157 -9.03 -17.35 -0.37
CA ALA A 157 -9.61 -16.45 -1.36
C ALA A 157 -10.75 -17.09 -2.17
N MET A 158 -10.67 -18.39 -2.46
CA MET A 158 -11.76 -19.12 -3.14
C MET A 158 -13.04 -19.24 -2.31
N THR A 159 -12.99 -19.05 -0.99
CA THR A 159 -14.16 -19.05 -0.12
C THR A 159 -14.80 -17.68 0.05
N ARG A 160 -14.11 -16.64 -0.41
CA ARG A 160 -14.53 -15.25 -0.24
C ARG A 160 -15.30 -14.75 -1.46
N GLN A 161 -16.11 -13.72 -1.26
CA GLN A 161 -16.96 -13.17 -2.30
C GLN A 161 -16.93 -11.65 -2.29
N VAL A 162 -16.50 -11.06 -3.42
CA VAL A 162 -16.65 -9.63 -3.69
C VAL A 162 -18.13 -9.23 -3.61
N GLY A 163 -18.40 -8.11 -2.94
CA GLY A 163 -19.77 -7.63 -2.73
C GLY A 163 -20.55 -8.31 -1.60
N SER A 164 -19.96 -9.28 -0.87
CA SER A 164 -20.55 -9.81 0.34
C SER A 164 -20.75 -8.72 1.40
N PRO A 165 -21.64 -8.90 2.40
CA PRO A 165 -21.80 -7.94 3.51
C PRO A 165 -20.46 -7.63 4.20
N ARG A 166 -19.62 -8.64 4.43
CA ARG A 166 -18.29 -8.45 5.04
C ARG A 166 -17.35 -7.65 4.15
N TYR A 167 -17.36 -7.92 2.85
CA TYR A 167 -16.58 -7.12 1.88
C TYR A 167 -17.00 -5.65 1.90
N LEU A 168 -18.30 -5.37 1.87
CA LEU A 168 -18.82 -4.00 1.90
C LEU A 168 -18.49 -3.27 3.20
N GLU A 169 -18.51 -3.97 4.34
CA GLU A 169 -18.05 -3.44 5.62
C GLU A 169 -16.59 -3.02 5.57
N LYS A 170 -15.69 -3.87 5.06
CA LYS A 170 -14.27 -3.54 4.88
C LYS A 170 -14.06 -2.35 3.95
N MET A 171 -14.80 -2.28 2.85
CA MET A 171 -14.74 -1.13 1.93
C MET A 171 -15.18 0.16 2.62
N TYR A 172 -16.19 0.11 3.48
CA TYR A 172 -16.58 1.25 4.30
C TYR A 172 -15.48 1.64 5.31
N ASN A 173 -14.89 0.66 5.98
CA ASN A 173 -13.77 0.87 6.90
C ASN A 173 -12.55 1.48 6.20
N LYS A 174 -12.25 1.07 4.97
CA LYS A 174 -11.19 1.67 4.14
C LYS A 174 -11.41 3.18 3.95
N ILE A 175 -12.65 3.58 3.66
CA ILE A 175 -13.03 5.00 3.57
C ILE A 175 -12.89 5.71 4.93
N ALA A 176 -13.29 5.06 6.01
CA ALA A 176 -13.19 5.60 7.36
C ALA A 176 -11.73 5.83 7.78
N VAL A 177 -10.84 4.85 7.53
CA VAL A 177 -9.40 4.98 7.79
C VAL A 177 -8.79 6.12 6.98
N ARG A 178 -9.11 6.23 5.69
CA ARG A 178 -8.63 7.35 4.88
C ARG A 178 -9.04 8.70 5.48
N ARG A 179 -10.29 8.82 5.92
CA ARG A 179 -10.80 10.05 6.57
C ARG A 179 -10.08 10.33 7.88
N GLU A 180 -9.83 9.31 8.69
CA GLU A 180 -9.11 9.44 9.95
C GLU A 180 -7.66 9.90 9.72
N VAL A 181 -6.95 9.29 8.78
CA VAL A 181 -5.59 9.70 8.39
C VAL A 181 -5.56 11.16 7.96
N MET A 182 -6.49 11.58 7.08
CA MET A 182 -6.58 12.98 6.63
C MET A 182 -6.88 13.94 7.78
N LYS A 183 -7.77 13.53 8.70
CA LYS A 183 -8.10 14.31 9.89
C LYS A 183 -6.88 14.50 10.80
N ILE A 184 -6.14 13.43 11.09
CA ILE A 184 -4.91 13.48 11.89
C ILE A 184 -3.89 14.43 11.24
N MET A 185 -3.69 14.31 9.92
CA MET A 185 -2.77 15.21 9.21
C MET A 185 -3.19 16.67 9.32
N ALA A 186 -4.48 16.95 9.20
CA ALA A 186 -5.01 18.32 9.30
C ALA A 186 -4.92 18.89 10.72
N ASP A 187 -5.37 18.12 11.73
CA ASP A 187 -5.41 18.57 13.13
C ASP A 187 -4.01 18.85 13.69
N LEU A 188 -3.02 18.03 13.30
CA LEU A 188 -1.63 18.16 13.76
C LEU A 188 -0.75 18.97 12.80
N HIS A 189 -1.31 19.49 11.70
CA HIS A 189 -0.59 20.22 10.65
C HIS A 189 0.63 19.45 10.13
N LEU A 190 0.44 18.17 9.76
CA LEU A 190 1.52 17.31 9.30
C LEU A 190 1.73 17.46 7.79
N ASP A 191 3.00 17.51 7.38
CA ASP A 191 3.39 17.43 5.96
C ASP A 191 3.42 15.97 5.47
N ALA A 192 3.79 15.03 6.35
CA ALA A 192 3.84 13.60 6.06
C ALA A 192 3.71 12.76 7.34
N MET A 193 3.50 11.45 7.16
CA MET A 193 3.58 10.46 8.24
C MET A 193 4.62 9.40 7.92
N VAL A 194 5.24 8.82 8.95
CA VAL A 194 6.24 7.77 8.84
C VAL A 194 5.92 6.60 9.78
N TYR A 195 6.14 5.39 9.28
CA TYR A 195 6.03 4.14 10.01
C TYR A 195 6.92 3.06 9.38
N PRO A 196 7.30 1.99 10.09
CA PRO A 196 7.98 0.83 9.52
C PRO A 196 7.09 0.09 8.53
N HIS A 197 7.71 -0.44 7.47
CA HIS A 197 7.01 -1.28 6.47
C HIS A 197 7.75 -2.59 6.28
#